data_48259dd1e68ca12bbbc4e32bc5b03053
#
_entry.id   48259dd1e68ca12bbbc4e32bc5b03053
#
_cell.length_a   1.000
_cell.length_b   1.000
_cell.length_c   1.000
_cell.angle_alpha   90.00
_cell.angle_beta   90.00
_cell.angle_gamma   90.00
#
_symmetry.space_group_name_H-M   'P 1'
#
loop_
_entity.id
_entity.type
_entity.pdbx_description
1 polymer ?
#
loop_
_entity_poly.entity_id
_entity_poly.type
_entity_poly.pdbx_seq_one_letter_code
_entity_poly.pdbx_strand_id
1 'polypeptide(L)'
;VSTYQAGNDSASGRRLDMEKNMRDATVDGYREFEVYYQPIINVENGGKSCAGAEALIRWNSEKLGFIPPSEFIPLAEYLGLINPIGNYVLKEACAHCKKWNDNGHPDYKVNVNLSVVQLLQADIVEIVEKTLQETGIKPANLTLEVTESLAINDMERMKGILNRIKTLGVK
;
A
#
# COMPACT_ATOMS: atom_id res chain seq x y z
N VAL A 1 29.16 -18.24 -23.06
CA VAL A 1 28.40 -17.16 -23.68
C VAL A 1 26.91 -17.50 -23.66
N SER A 2 26.54 -18.67 -24.12
CA SER A 2 25.13 -19.12 -24.13
C SER A 2 24.53 -19.25 -22.73
N THR A 3 25.32 -19.69 -21.74
CA THR A 3 24.88 -19.84 -20.36
C THR A 3 24.53 -18.48 -19.75
N TYR A 4 25.34 -17.46 -20.02
CA TYR A 4 25.11 -16.11 -19.54
C TYR A 4 23.84 -15.51 -20.15
N GLN A 5 23.66 -15.69 -21.45
CA GLN A 5 22.47 -15.19 -22.17
C GLN A 5 21.20 -15.90 -21.69
N ALA A 6 21.25 -17.19 -21.43
CA ALA A 6 20.12 -17.96 -20.93
C ALA A 6 19.68 -17.45 -19.56
N GLY A 7 20.63 -17.10 -18.67
CA GLY A 7 20.31 -16.54 -17.36
C GLY A 7 19.63 -15.18 -17.47
N ASN A 8 20.12 -14.31 -18.36
CA ASN A 8 19.51 -13.00 -18.61
C ASN A 8 18.14 -13.14 -19.24
N ASP A 9 17.98 -14.03 -20.19
CA ASP A 9 16.69 -14.29 -20.85
C ASP A 9 15.66 -14.79 -19.86
N SER A 10 16.03 -15.67 -18.92
CA SER A 10 15.14 -16.16 -17.88
C SER A 10 14.68 -15.02 -16.94
N ALA A 11 15.61 -14.17 -16.51
CA ALA A 11 15.28 -13.02 -15.66
C ALA A 11 14.39 -12.01 -16.39
N SER A 12 14.69 -11.72 -17.66
CA SER A 12 13.89 -10.84 -18.49
C SER A 12 12.51 -11.43 -18.76
N GLY A 13 12.43 -12.74 -19.02
CA GLY A 13 11.17 -13.45 -19.23
C GLY A 13 10.29 -13.40 -17.99
N ARG A 14 10.86 -13.62 -16.81
CA ARG A 14 10.11 -13.53 -15.55
C ARG A 14 9.57 -12.12 -15.32
N ARG A 15 10.38 -11.09 -15.60
CA ARG A 15 9.95 -9.71 -15.45
C ARG A 15 8.79 -9.37 -16.40
N LEU A 16 8.85 -9.81 -17.64
CA LEU A 16 7.77 -9.61 -18.61
C LEU A 16 6.49 -10.34 -18.19
N ASP A 17 6.63 -11.54 -17.66
CA ASP A 17 5.49 -12.30 -17.15
C ASP A 17 4.88 -11.60 -15.94
N MET A 18 5.69 -11.09 -15.02
CA MET A 18 5.21 -10.33 -13.87
C MET A 18 4.47 -9.07 -14.32
N GLU A 19 5.03 -8.34 -15.28
CA GLU A 19 4.40 -7.13 -15.81
C GLU A 19 3.02 -7.44 -16.39
N LYS A 20 2.94 -8.44 -17.24
CA LYS A 20 1.68 -8.84 -17.86
C LYS A 20 0.66 -9.29 -16.81
N ASN A 21 1.05 -10.17 -15.93
CA ASN A 21 0.15 -10.71 -14.91
C ASN A 21 -0.29 -9.63 -13.92
N MET A 22 0.57 -8.68 -13.61
CA MET A 22 0.22 -7.55 -12.75
C MET A 22 -0.81 -6.64 -13.42
N ARG A 23 -0.65 -6.33 -14.72
CA ARG A 23 -1.64 -5.54 -15.46
C ARG A 23 -2.99 -6.25 -15.52
N ASP A 24 -2.97 -7.54 -15.79
CA ASP A 24 -4.18 -8.36 -15.83
C ASP A 24 -4.89 -8.36 -14.47
N ALA A 25 -4.13 -8.48 -13.39
CA ALA A 25 -4.68 -8.48 -12.04
C ALA A 25 -5.35 -7.15 -11.68
N THR A 26 -4.83 -6.03 -12.14
CA THR A 26 -5.45 -4.72 -11.89
C THR A 26 -6.75 -4.52 -12.68
N VAL A 27 -6.86 -5.15 -13.84
CA VAL A 27 -8.09 -5.11 -14.66
C VAL A 27 -9.15 -6.07 -14.11
N ASP A 28 -8.73 -7.18 -13.52
CA ASP A 28 -9.60 -8.25 -13.02
C ASP A 28 -10.08 -8.04 -11.57
N GLY A 29 -10.15 -6.81 -11.12
CA GLY A 29 -10.71 -6.48 -9.80
C GLY A 29 -9.78 -6.74 -8.63
N TYR A 30 -8.48 -6.85 -8.86
CA TYR A 30 -7.45 -7.01 -7.82
C TYR A 30 -7.57 -8.31 -7.02
N ARG A 31 -8.19 -9.36 -7.58
CA ARG A 31 -8.43 -10.61 -6.85
C ARG A 31 -7.16 -11.33 -6.41
N GLU A 32 -6.05 -11.11 -7.12
CA GLU A 32 -4.77 -11.73 -6.79
C GLU A 32 -4.04 -10.99 -5.67
N PHE A 33 -4.47 -9.77 -5.33
CA PHE A 33 -3.87 -8.98 -4.28
C PHE A 33 -4.66 -9.15 -2.98
N GLU A 34 -3.93 -9.40 -1.89
CA GLU A 34 -4.52 -9.53 -0.56
C GLU A 34 -3.86 -8.55 0.38
N VAL A 35 -4.60 -8.09 1.37
CA VAL A 35 -4.07 -7.24 2.42
C VAL A 35 -4.01 -8.06 3.69
N TYR A 36 -2.80 -8.24 4.21
CA TYR A 36 -2.56 -8.90 5.49
C TYR A 36 -2.37 -7.83 6.55
N TYR A 37 -2.77 -8.14 7.77
CA TYR A 37 -2.73 -7.19 8.88
C TYR A 37 -1.82 -7.73 9.96
N GLN A 38 -0.75 -6.98 10.25
CA GLN A 38 0.15 -7.30 11.34
C GLN A 38 -0.22 -6.46 12.55
N PRO A 39 -0.55 -7.08 13.70
CA PRO A 39 -0.96 -6.34 14.88
C PRO A 39 0.13 -5.41 15.39
N ILE A 40 -0.27 -4.21 15.80
CA ILE A 40 0.60 -3.24 16.46
C ILE A 40 0.32 -3.33 17.94
N ILE A 41 1.34 -3.68 18.72
CA ILE A 41 1.21 -3.90 20.14
C ILE A 41 1.83 -2.72 20.90
N ASN A 42 1.05 -2.07 21.74
CA ASN A 42 1.56 -1.07 22.66
C ASN A 42 1.95 -1.74 23.98
N VAL A 43 3.12 -1.36 24.50
CA VAL A 43 3.62 -1.82 25.78
C VAL A 43 3.64 -0.61 26.72
N GLU A 44 2.63 -0.49 27.56
CA GLU A 44 2.51 0.59 28.53
C GLU A 44 2.28 0.00 29.93
N ASN A 45 2.98 0.53 30.93
CA ASN A 45 2.83 0.16 32.33
C ASN A 45 2.91 -1.36 32.59
N GLY A 46 3.77 -2.05 31.83
CA GLY A 46 3.95 -3.50 31.99
C GLY A 46 2.89 -4.36 31.33
N GLY A 47 1.87 -3.76 30.72
CA GLY A 47 0.83 -4.47 29.97
C GLY A 47 1.06 -4.38 28.47
N LYS A 48 0.46 -5.31 27.73
CA LYS A 48 0.46 -5.30 26.27
C LYS A 48 -0.98 -5.15 25.77
N SER A 49 -1.21 -4.18 24.89
CA SER A 49 -2.51 -3.98 24.26
C SER A 49 -2.37 -3.81 22.76
N CYS A 50 -3.34 -4.29 22.00
CA CYS A 50 -3.37 -4.08 20.57
C CYS A 50 -3.88 -2.68 20.27
N ALA A 51 -3.10 -1.89 19.51
CA ALA A 51 -3.47 -0.53 19.11
C ALA A 51 -4.10 -0.49 17.71
N GLY A 52 -3.95 -1.56 16.92
CA GLY A 52 -4.40 -1.63 15.55
C GLY A 52 -3.56 -2.60 14.75
N ALA A 53 -3.37 -2.31 13.49
CA ALA A 53 -2.58 -3.17 12.61
C ALA A 53 -1.91 -2.39 11.49
N GLU A 54 -0.80 -2.93 11.01
CA GLU A 54 -0.16 -2.48 9.78
C GLU A 54 -0.71 -3.30 8.61
N ALA A 55 -1.18 -2.61 7.57
CA ALA A 55 -1.67 -3.25 6.36
C ALA A 55 -0.49 -3.56 5.44
N LEU A 56 -0.37 -4.83 5.07
CA LEU A 56 0.74 -5.32 4.23
C LEU A 56 0.16 -5.99 3.00
N ILE A 57 0.59 -5.53 1.82
CA ILE A 57 0.14 -6.10 0.57
C ILE A 57 0.82 -7.43 0.27
N ARG A 58 0.05 -8.37 -0.29
CA ARG A 58 0.55 -9.67 -0.76
C ARG A 58 -0.01 -9.94 -2.16
N TRP A 59 0.82 -10.42 -3.04
CA TRP A 59 0.41 -10.79 -4.38
C TRP A 59 0.57 -12.30 -4.58
N ASN A 60 -0.56 -12.96 -4.82
CA ASN A 60 -0.62 -14.38 -5.17
C ASN A 60 -1.09 -14.48 -6.62
N SER A 61 -0.15 -14.57 -7.56
CA SER A 61 -0.45 -14.71 -8.97
C SER A 61 -0.91 -16.13 -9.27
N GLU A 62 -1.98 -16.27 -10.01
CA GLU A 62 -2.47 -17.59 -10.44
C GLU A 62 -1.43 -18.35 -11.28
N LYS A 63 -0.66 -17.61 -12.08
CA LYS A 63 0.33 -18.21 -12.97
C LYS A 63 1.71 -18.32 -12.38
N LEU A 64 2.10 -17.36 -11.54
CA LEU A 64 3.46 -17.27 -11.01
C LEU A 64 3.58 -17.65 -9.54
N GLY A 65 2.45 -17.85 -8.85
CA GLY A 65 2.43 -18.15 -7.43
C GLY A 65 2.66 -16.90 -6.58
N PHE A 66 3.10 -17.12 -5.34
CA PHE A 66 3.38 -16.03 -4.41
C PHE A 66 4.59 -15.22 -4.87
N ILE A 67 4.40 -13.90 -4.95
CA ILE A 67 5.47 -12.96 -5.30
C ILE A 67 5.68 -12.02 -4.14
N PRO A 68 6.88 -11.97 -3.53
CA PRO A 68 7.13 -11.11 -2.38
C PRO A 68 7.08 -9.63 -2.75
N PRO A 69 6.68 -8.75 -1.82
CA PRO A 69 6.64 -7.30 -2.07
C PRO A 69 7.96 -6.72 -2.54
N SER A 70 9.08 -7.22 -2.01
CA SER A 70 10.42 -6.77 -2.42
C SER A 70 10.68 -7.00 -3.92
N GLU A 71 10.00 -7.95 -4.53
CA GLU A 71 10.14 -8.26 -5.96
C GLU A 71 9.16 -7.46 -6.81
N PHE A 72 7.87 -7.39 -6.43
CA PHE A 72 6.87 -6.79 -7.29
C PHE A 72 6.66 -5.28 -7.09
N ILE A 73 6.88 -4.76 -5.89
CA ILE A 73 6.63 -3.33 -5.62
C ILE A 73 7.53 -2.43 -6.47
N PRO A 74 8.85 -2.66 -6.58
CA PRO A 74 9.66 -1.83 -7.47
C PRO A 74 9.20 -1.85 -8.92
N LEU A 75 8.75 -2.99 -9.41
CA LEU A 75 8.20 -3.10 -10.75
C LEU A 75 6.87 -2.33 -10.88
N ALA A 76 6.00 -2.45 -9.89
CA ALA A 76 4.74 -1.72 -9.86
C ALA A 76 4.96 -0.21 -9.85
N GLU A 77 5.98 0.26 -9.12
CA GLU A 77 6.35 1.67 -9.10
C GLU A 77 6.86 2.13 -10.48
N TYR A 78 7.71 1.33 -11.10
CA TYR A 78 8.24 1.63 -12.43
C TYR A 78 7.13 1.72 -13.48
N LEU A 79 6.15 0.83 -13.42
CA LEU A 79 5.03 0.77 -14.36
C LEU A 79 3.90 1.74 -14.02
N GLY A 80 3.95 2.39 -12.87
CA GLY A 80 2.84 3.23 -12.39
C GLY A 80 1.64 2.44 -11.88
N LEU A 81 1.70 1.11 -11.87
CA LEU A 81 0.61 0.26 -11.40
C LEU A 81 0.47 0.29 -9.89
N ILE A 82 1.51 0.77 -9.18
CA ILE A 82 1.43 0.94 -7.72
C ILE A 82 0.31 1.93 -7.35
N ASN A 83 -0.04 2.86 -8.21
CA ASN A 83 -1.09 3.83 -7.95
C ASN A 83 -2.46 3.15 -7.81
N PRO A 84 -2.99 2.42 -8.82
CA PRO A 84 -4.27 1.72 -8.63
C PRO A 84 -4.20 0.61 -7.59
N ILE A 85 -3.08 -0.12 -7.51
CA ILE A 85 -2.91 -1.18 -6.51
C ILE A 85 -2.92 -0.58 -5.11
N GLY A 86 -2.18 0.51 -4.90
CA GLY A 86 -2.12 1.19 -3.60
C GLY A 86 -3.44 1.81 -3.21
N ASN A 87 -4.19 2.35 -4.15
CA ASN A 87 -5.52 2.88 -3.88
C ASN A 87 -6.47 1.78 -3.44
N TYR A 88 -6.38 0.61 -4.05
CA TYR A 88 -7.13 -0.58 -3.62
C TYR A 88 -6.77 -1.00 -2.19
N VAL A 89 -5.48 -1.07 -1.88
CA VAL A 89 -5.00 -1.43 -0.54
C VAL A 89 -5.49 -0.41 0.50
N LEU A 90 -5.41 0.87 0.19
CA LEU A 90 -5.86 1.93 1.09
C LEU A 90 -7.35 1.78 1.41
N LYS A 91 -8.17 1.56 0.41
CA LYS A 91 -9.60 1.38 0.58
C LYS A 91 -9.93 0.14 1.40
N GLU A 92 -9.29 -0.98 1.10
CA GLU A 92 -9.49 -2.23 1.84
C GLU A 92 -9.07 -2.09 3.31
N ALA A 93 -7.92 -1.48 3.56
CA ALA A 93 -7.41 -1.27 4.91
C ALA A 93 -8.35 -0.38 5.73
N CYS A 94 -8.81 0.71 5.15
CA CYS A 94 -9.75 1.61 5.82
C CYS A 94 -11.08 0.94 6.10
N ALA A 95 -11.60 0.16 5.18
CA ALA A 95 -12.86 -0.57 5.35
C ALA A 95 -12.76 -1.60 6.48
N HIS A 96 -11.65 -2.34 6.55
CA HIS A 96 -11.43 -3.32 7.62
C HIS A 96 -11.26 -2.65 8.98
N CYS A 97 -10.52 -1.54 9.04
CA CYS A 97 -10.36 -0.78 10.28
C CYS A 97 -11.71 -0.27 10.78
N LYS A 98 -12.56 0.22 9.89
CA LYS A 98 -13.91 0.66 10.25
C LYS A 98 -14.72 -0.49 10.86
N LYS A 99 -14.61 -1.70 10.31
CA LYS A 99 -15.26 -2.88 10.88
C LYS A 99 -14.78 -3.16 12.29
N TRP A 100 -13.46 -3.07 12.53
CA TRP A 100 -12.93 -3.26 13.89
C TRP A 100 -13.46 -2.20 14.84
N ASN A 101 -13.52 -0.95 14.39
CA ASN A 101 -14.03 0.16 15.21
C ASN A 101 -15.49 -0.06 15.57
N ASP A 102 -16.30 -0.56 14.65
CA ASP A 102 -17.72 -0.82 14.88
C ASP A 102 -17.95 -2.06 15.74
N ASN A 103 -16.99 -2.99 15.78
CA ASN A 103 -17.10 -4.26 16.53
C ASN A 103 -16.47 -4.21 17.93
N GLY A 104 -16.42 -3.04 18.54
CA GLY A 104 -15.96 -2.90 19.91
C GLY A 104 -14.53 -2.40 20.08
N HIS A 105 -13.89 -1.98 19.01
CA HIS A 105 -12.52 -1.47 19.05
C HIS A 105 -12.43 -0.07 18.40
N PRO A 106 -13.12 0.94 18.97
CA PRO A 106 -13.20 2.28 18.34
C PRO A 106 -11.87 3.00 18.24
N ASP A 107 -10.88 2.59 19.03
CA ASP A 107 -9.55 3.21 19.05
C ASP A 107 -8.53 2.51 18.18
N TYR A 108 -8.91 1.41 17.52
CA TYR A 108 -7.98 0.73 16.63
C TYR A 108 -7.65 1.59 15.44
N LYS A 109 -6.37 1.58 15.08
CA LYS A 109 -5.82 2.33 13.95
C LYS A 109 -5.25 1.37 12.91
N VAL A 110 -5.21 1.82 11.66
CA VAL A 110 -4.52 1.09 10.61
C VAL A 110 -3.41 1.95 10.05
N ASN A 111 -2.23 1.34 9.90
CA ASN A 111 -1.08 1.96 9.24
C ASN A 111 -1.00 1.42 7.82
N VAL A 112 -0.94 2.30 6.84
CA VAL A 112 -0.84 1.94 5.43
C VAL A 112 0.44 2.54 4.87
N ASN A 113 1.25 1.70 4.22
CA ASN A 113 2.47 2.16 3.57
C ASN A 113 2.12 2.80 2.23
N LEU A 114 2.67 3.99 2.00
CA LEU A 114 2.45 4.74 0.78
C LEU A 114 3.77 4.89 0.04
N SER A 115 3.79 4.50 -1.22
CA SER A 115 4.94 4.71 -2.08
C SER A 115 5.06 6.19 -2.43
N VAL A 116 6.30 6.67 -2.64
CA VAL A 116 6.56 8.02 -3.14
C VAL A 116 5.83 8.25 -4.46
N VAL A 117 5.80 7.25 -5.32
CA VAL A 117 5.08 7.33 -6.60
C VAL A 117 3.60 7.60 -6.37
N GLN A 118 2.98 6.95 -5.38
CA GLN A 118 1.59 7.21 -5.01
C GLN A 118 1.42 8.61 -4.46
N LEU A 119 2.32 9.04 -3.59
CA LEU A 119 2.24 10.37 -2.96
C LEU A 119 2.33 11.49 -4.00
N LEU A 120 3.04 11.27 -5.08
CA LEU A 120 3.21 12.27 -6.15
C LEU A 120 2.06 12.26 -7.19
N GLN A 121 1.06 11.40 -7.03
CA GLN A 121 -0.15 11.50 -7.86
C GLN A 121 -0.80 12.87 -7.69
N ALA A 122 -1.27 13.46 -8.80
CA ALA A 122 -1.89 14.79 -8.78
C ALA A 122 -3.12 14.85 -7.87
N ASP A 123 -3.84 13.75 -7.76
CA ASP A 123 -5.12 13.64 -7.04
C ASP A 123 -5.05 12.84 -5.73
N ILE A 124 -3.83 12.64 -5.18
CA ILE A 124 -3.67 11.80 -3.99
C ILE A 124 -4.50 12.30 -2.79
N VAL A 125 -4.56 13.61 -2.58
CA VAL A 125 -5.32 14.17 -1.46
C VAL A 125 -6.81 13.87 -1.63
N GLU A 126 -7.33 14.00 -2.83
CA GLU A 126 -8.72 13.71 -3.16
C GLU A 126 -9.03 12.22 -3.01
N ILE A 127 -8.08 11.36 -3.39
CA ILE A 127 -8.20 9.91 -3.22
C ILE A 127 -8.31 9.56 -1.75
N VAL A 128 -7.47 10.14 -0.89
CA VAL A 128 -7.51 9.91 0.56
C VAL A 128 -8.85 10.40 1.13
N GLU A 129 -9.25 11.61 0.78
CA GLU A 129 -10.52 12.18 1.24
C GLU A 129 -11.71 11.31 0.85
N LYS A 130 -11.76 10.89 -0.41
CA LYS A 130 -12.81 10.02 -0.92
C LYS A 130 -12.84 8.67 -0.19
N THR A 131 -11.67 8.11 0.07
CA THR A 131 -11.55 6.84 0.82
C THR A 131 -12.10 6.99 2.22
N LEU A 132 -11.78 8.09 2.92
CA LEU A 132 -12.32 8.36 4.25
C LEU A 132 -13.85 8.47 4.22
N GLN A 133 -14.40 9.12 3.21
CA GLN A 133 -15.85 9.28 3.07
C GLN A 133 -16.55 7.95 2.74
N GLU A 134 -16.00 7.20 1.81
CA GLU A 134 -16.61 5.92 1.38
C GLU A 134 -16.59 4.85 2.47
N THR A 135 -15.51 4.77 3.23
CA THR A 135 -15.36 3.75 4.28
C THR A 135 -15.95 4.18 5.61
N GLY A 136 -16.06 5.48 5.84
CA GLY A 136 -16.56 6.01 7.11
C GLY A 136 -15.56 5.94 8.25
N ILE A 137 -14.31 5.54 8.00
CA ILE A 137 -13.27 5.52 9.03
C ILE A 137 -13.00 6.94 9.53
N LYS A 138 -12.73 7.06 10.84
CA LYS A 138 -12.29 8.34 11.38
C LYS A 138 -10.88 8.66 10.88
N PRO A 139 -10.63 9.88 10.37
CA PRO A 139 -9.30 10.23 9.88
C PRO A 139 -8.17 9.97 10.87
N ALA A 140 -8.41 10.19 12.17
CA ALA A 140 -7.43 9.94 13.23
C ALA A 140 -7.05 8.46 13.36
N ASN A 141 -7.85 7.54 12.83
CA ASN A 141 -7.58 6.11 12.88
C ASN A 141 -6.78 5.60 11.67
N LEU A 142 -6.49 6.47 10.72
CA LEU A 142 -5.64 6.16 9.57
C LEU A 142 -4.28 6.83 9.71
N THR A 143 -3.21 6.05 9.60
CA THR A 143 -1.84 6.55 9.54
C THR A 143 -1.22 6.14 8.21
N LEU A 144 -0.66 7.11 7.51
CA LEU A 144 0.05 6.87 6.26
C LEU A 144 1.55 6.97 6.51
N GLU A 145 2.28 5.92 6.16
CA GLU A 145 3.73 5.87 6.27
C GLU A 145 4.35 5.94 4.88
N VAL A 146 5.25 6.89 4.69
CA VAL A 146 5.93 7.07 3.41
C VAL A 146 7.34 6.51 3.51
N THR A 147 7.71 5.66 2.56
CA THR A 147 9.06 5.10 2.50
C THR A 147 10.07 6.13 2.04
N GLU A 148 11.27 6.12 2.64
CA GLU A 148 12.26 7.19 2.52
C GLU A 148 13.09 7.22 1.22
N SER A 149 12.78 6.45 0.21
CA SER A 149 13.56 6.43 -1.03
C SER A 149 13.28 7.65 -1.90
N LEU A 150 13.73 8.83 -1.45
CA LEU A 150 13.36 10.10 -2.05
C LEU A 150 14.47 10.77 -2.83
N ALA A 151 14.14 11.23 -4.04
CA ALA A 151 14.92 12.25 -4.70
C ALA A 151 14.72 13.59 -3.96
N ILE A 152 15.83 14.27 -3.64
CA ILE A 152 15.83 15.52 -2.88
C ILE A 152 14.94 16.60 -3.52
N ASN A 153 14.79 16.56 -4.84
CA ASN A 153 14.05 17.55 -5.62
C ASN A 153 12.54 17.56 -5.35
N ASP A 154 12.00 16.46 -4.80
CA ASP A 154 10.57 16.33 -4.58
C ASP A 154 10.15 16.56 -3.13
N MET A 155 11.11 16.86 -2.23
CA MET A 155 10.83 16.98 -0.80
C MET A 155 9.87 18.10 -0.46
N GLU A 156 9.99 19.27 -1.08
CA GLU A 156 9.08 20.39 -0.81
C GLU A 156 7.68 20.12 -1.29
N ARG A 157 7.55 19.53 -2.50
CA ARG A 157 6.27 19.11 -3.05
C ARG A 157 5.60 18.09 -2.13
N MET A 158 6.37 17.14 -1.62
CA MET A 158 5.88 16.13 -0.70
C MET A 158 5.42 16.70 0.63
N LYS A 159 6.18 17.65 1.19
CA LYS A 159 5.79 18.31 2.43
C LYS A 159 4.45 19.01 2.26
N GLY A 160 4.24 19.70 1.13
CA GLY A 160 2.97 20.34 0.82
C GLY A 160 1.82 19.34 0.74
N ILE A 161 2.03 18.22 0.06
CA ILE A 161 1.02 17.18 -0.07
C ILE A 161 0.71 16.55 1.30
N LEU A 162 1.74 16.22 2.08
CA LEU A 162 1.57 15.64 3.41
C LEU A 162 0.83 16.60 4.35
N ASN A 163 1.12 17.90 4.29
CA ASN A 163 0.39 18.88 5.08
C ASN A 163 -1.09 18.93 4.69
N ARG A 164 -1.41 18.87 3.42
CA ARG A 164 -2.79 18.81 2.94
C ARG A 164 -3.51 17.56 3.44
N ILE A 165 -2.85 16.42 3.43
CA ILE A 165 -3.41 15.17 3.98
C ILE A 165 -3.62 15.31 5.49
N LYS A 166 -2.69 15.92 6.21
CA LYS A 166 -2.83 16.15 7.65
C LYS A 166 -4.03 17.03 7.98
N THR A 167 -4.38 17.97 7.13
CA THR A 167 -5.56 18.81 7.36
C THR A 167 -6.87 18.02 7.31
N LEU A 168 -6.86 16.83 6.73
CA LEU A 168 -8.00 15.90 6.75
C LEU A 168 -8.11 15.15 8.09
N GLY A 169 -7.12 15.27 8.96
CA GLY A 169 -7.07 14.55 10.23
C GLY A 169 -6.29 13.26 10.23
N VAL A 170 -5.73 12.88 9.10
CA VAL A 170 -4.89 11.67 8.93
C VAL A 170 -3.49 11.92 9.51
N LYS A 171 -2.89 10.88 10.06
CA LYS A 171 -1.53 10.96 10.65
C LYS A 171 -0.41 10.33 9.78
#